data_8d7284a3af0c685d180b3213b9d0fae8
#
_entry.id   8d7284a3af0c685d180b3213b9d0fae8
#
_cell.length_a   1.000
_cell.length_b   1.000
_cell.length_c   1.000
_cell.angle_alpha   90.00
_cell.angle_beta   90.00
_cell.angle_gamma   90.00
#
_symmetry.space_group_name_H-M   'P 1'
#
loop_
_entity.id
_entity.type
_entity.pdbx_description
1 polymer ?
#
loop_
_entity_poly.entity_id
_entity_poly.type
_entity_poly.pdbx_seq_one_letter_code
_entity_poly.pdbx_strand_id
1 'polypeptide(L)'
;MASLAVAALSLLACLPHLAAAEPLRVMLLAGDGASPSETQKAIGGVADYLEGTGSVKCSTQILPGAIASDEAWSALAASQVAVLWVNGCRLGGQGRTALQRFLDGGGGMVVIGGGGGCWTDWPEFETDVLGARFGARFAGGLPMRVINLYPHSIFAGVAHFDTPQPMLGCELAPDSQVIMEGIVGEETVPMGWVRRHLKSRVVCLQPGGAFCLGDPQFRSIVSNSVLWAARQPVPGARALVQRTSMADAFPGALAITFPGGPSLCFDTVRGGINYIWDGDFVDLRPWWTGRHGDPLRSFAARIWGDVFYREGSMLPAFHLGSSDDPSVYRFRGYHLRKDGFPELLYSVGGRGITEEIHPVGDGIGVACTFHVEAGPRPLWMRLSTGSKAEIGVSGAVLDGNFVRYDETGSSAFAVTFRGKGGSAP
;
A
#
# COMPACT_ATOMS: atom_id res chain seq x y z
N MET A 1 39.58 -47.20 -32.50
CA MET A 1 39.72 -46.47 -31.24
C MET A 1 39.66 -44.97 -31.55
N ALA A 2 38.50 -44.38 -31.47
CA ALA A 2 38.31 -42.97 -31.73
C ALA A 2 37.86 -42.32 -30.44
N SER A 3 38.71 -41.40 -29.93
CA SER A 3 38.52 -40.64 -28.67
C SER A 3 37.52 -39.51 -28.91
N LEU A 4 36.35 -39.56 -28.28
CA LEU A 4 35.41 -38.46 -28.24
C LEU A 4 35.86 -37.48 -27.12
N ALA A 5 36.36 -36.33 -27.52
CA ALA A 5 36.58 -35.18 -26.63
C ALA A 5 35.24 -34.48 -26.41
N VAL A 6 34.72 -34.56 -25.18
CA VAL A 6 33.55 -33.80 -24.73
C VAL A 6 34.02 -32.38 -24.38
N ALA A 7 33.69 -31.41 -25.20
CA ALA A 7 33.87 -30.00 -24.92
C ALA A 7 32.79 -29.56 -23.94
N ALA A 8 33.13 -29.39 -22.66
CA ALA A 8 32.33 -28.73 -21.67
C ALA A 8 32.32 -27.21 -21.96
N LEU A 9 31.29 -26.70 -22.60
CA LEU A 9 31.03 -25.28 -22.74
C LEU A 9 30.59 -24.75 -21.39
N SER A 10 31.50 -24.07 -20.69
CA SER A 10 31.18 -23.30 -19.50
C SER A 10 30.32 -22.10 -19.90
N LEU A 11 29.02 -22.24 -19.81
CA LEU A 11 28.11 -21.09 -19.76
C LEU A 11 28.29 -20.42 -18.35
N LEU A 12 29.29 -19.53 -18.23
CA LEU A 12 29.28 -18.51 -17.20
C LEU A 12 28.13 -17.56 -17.57
N ALA A 13 26.93 -17.81 -17.00
CA ALA A 13 25.86 -16.87 -17.04
C ALA A 13 26.38 -15.57 -16.38
N CYS A 14 26.46 -14.49 -17.15
CA CYS A 14 26.54 -13.14 -16.64
C CYS A 14 25.30 -12.91 -15.77
N LEU A 15 25.39 -13.23 -14.49
CA LEU A 15 24.48 -12.69 -13.50
C LEU A 15 24.67 -11.18 -13.57
N PRO A 16 23.65 -10.38 -13.90
CA PRO A 16 23.76 -8.96 -13.74
C PRO A 16 24.15 -8.73 -12.27
N HIS A 17 25.26 -8.02 -12.03
CA HIS A 17 25.55 -7.47 -10.72
C HIS A 17 24.27 -6.75 -10.32
N LEU A 18 23.54 -7.28 -9.33
CA LEU A 18 22.53 -6.54 -8.62
C LEU A 18 23.34 -5.40 -7.95
N ALA A 19 23.37 -4.25 -8.62
CA ALA A 19 23.81 -3.03 -7.96
C ALA A 19 22.98 -2.94 -6.69
N ALA A 20 23.62 -2.88 -5.54
CA ALA A 20 22.93 -2.71 -4.28
C ALA A 20 22.04 -1.48 -4.43
N ALA A 21 20.73 -1.68 -4.24
CA ALA A 21 19.78 -0.58 -4.39
C ALA A 21 20.23 0.56 -3.47
N GLU A 22 20.22 1.79 -3.98
CA GLU A 22 20.56 2.95 -3.14
C GLU A 22 19.66 2.96 -1.90
N PRO A 23 20.24 3.24 -0.71
CA PRO A 23 19.46 3.31 0.51
C PRO A 23 18.40 4.41 0.42
N LEU A 24 17.21 4.14 0.95
CA LEU A 24 16.12 5.08 1.07
C LEU A 24 16.56 6.27 1.93
N ARG A 25 16.56 7.47 1.40
CA ARG A 25 16.91 8.69 2.13
C ARG A 25 15.70 9.21 2.89
N VAL A 26 15.85 9.35 4.21
CA VAL A 26 14.79 9.78 5.12
C VAL A 26 15.24 11.03 5.88
N MET A 27 14.44 12.07 5.85
CA MET A 27 14.64 13.28 6.66
C MET A 27 13.81 13.17 7.95
N LEU A 28 14.48 13.26 9.09
CA LEU A 28 13.85 13.32 10.41
C LEU A 28 13.83 14.77 10.89
N LEU A 29 12.64 15.35 11.03
CA LEU A 29 12.43 16.69 11.58
C LEU A 29 11.81 16.56 12.97
N ALA A 30 12.48 17.04 13.99
CA ALA A 30 12.02 16.93 15.37
C ALA A 30 12.04 18.27 16.11
N GLY A 31 11.02 18.52 16.93
CA GLY A 31 10.88 19.71 17.75
C GLY A 31 9.53 19.68 18.45
N ASP A 32 9.49 19.34 19.74
CA ASP A 32 8.26 19.15 20.50
C ASP A 32 8.12 20.08 21.70
N GLY A 33 8.94 21.13 21.76
CA GLY A 33 8.97 22.03 22.92
C GLY A 33 9.67 21.44 24.16
N ALA A 34 10.11 20.16 24.10
CA ALA A 34 10.94 19.54 25.12
C ALA A 34 12.39 20.06 25.05
N SER A 35 13.24 19.59 25.97
CA SER A 35 14.64 19.98 25.91
C SER A 35 15.27 19.45 24.60
N PRO A 36 16.08 20.25 23.91
CA PRO A 36 16.74 19.81 22.67
C PRO A 36 17.55 18.53 22.82
N SER A 37 18.12 18.27 23.99
CA SER A 37 18.90 17.06 24.29
C SER A 37 18.03 15.80 24.37
N GLU A 38 16.82 15.90 24.95
CA GLU A 38 15.88 14.78 25.03
C GLU A 38 15.28 14.48 23.65
N THR A 39 14.94 15.54 22.92
CA THR A 39 14.46 15.43 21.53
C THR A 39 15.53 14.77 20.66
N GLN A 40 16.79 15.20 20.75
CA GLN A 40 17.92 14.62 20.03
C GLN A 40 18.11 13.13 20.35
N LYS A 41 18.02 12.75 21.63
CA LYS A 41 18.15 11.36 22.06
C LYS A 41 17.02 10.48 21.53
N ALA A 42 15.78 10.96 21.63
CA ALA A 42 14.62 10.18 21.20
C ALA A 42 14.61 9.97 19.67
N ILE A 43 14.80 11.04 18.89
CA ILE A 43 14.79 10.94 17.43
C ILE A 43 16.05 10.25 16.90
N GLY A 44 17.20 10.39 17.58
CA GLY A 44 18.41 9.64 17.28
C GLY A 44 18.19 8.14 17.39
N GLY A 45 17.48 7.69 18.43
CA GLY A 45 17.12 6.27 18.56
C GLY A 45 16.18 5.76 17.45
N VAL A 46 15.36 6.64 16.86
CA VAL A 46 14.56 6.29 15.66
C VAL A 46 15.48 6.20 14.44
N ALA A 47 16.39 7.14 14.26
CA ALA A 47 17.37 7.11 13.18
C ALA A 47 18.20 5.82 13.21
N ASP A 48 18.79 5.50 14.37
CA ASP A 48 19.59 4.29 14.56
C ASP A 48 18.81 3.01 14.25
N TYR A 49 17.53 2.96 14.65
CA TYR A 49 16.65 1.83 14.35
C TYR A 49 16.38 1.70 12.85
N LEU A 50 16.08 2.80 12.16
CA LEU A 50 15.83 2.81 10.71
C LEU A 50 17.10 2.41 9.94
N GLU A 51 18.25 3.00 10.27
CA GLU A 51 19.52 2.69 9.62
C GLU A 51 20.01 1.27 9.91
N GLY A 52 19.70 0.73 11.11
CA GLY A 52 19.98 -0.65 11.48
C GLY A 52 19.35 -1.69 10.55
N THR A 53 18.35 -1.33 9.75
CA THR A 53 17.78 -2.20 8.70
C THR A 53 18.72 -2.36 7.49
N GLY A 54 19.73 -1.50 7.35
CA GLY A 54 20.68 -1.49 6.23
C GLY A 54 20.12 -0.94 4.91
N SER A 55 18.83 -0.64 4.85
CA SER A 55 18.14 -0.15 3.64
C SER A 55 17.75 1.33 3.69
N VAL A 56 17.99 2.00 4.81
CA VAL A 56 17.62 3.40 5.06
C VAL A 56 18.85 4.21 5.43
N LYS A 57 18.89 5.46 4.99
CA LYS A 57 19.86 6.47 5.43
C LYS A 57 19.11 7.70 5.93
N CYS A 58 19.39 8.10 7.16
CA CYS A 58 18.71 9.19 7.83
C CYS A 58 19.54 10.49 7.81
N SER A 59 18.85 11.62 7.65
CA SER A 59 19.33 12.95 7.99
C SER A 59 18.43 13.51 9.10
N THR A 60 19.01 14.00 10.18
CA THR A 60 18.23 14.47 11.33
C THR A 60 18.42 15.97 11.54
N GLN A 61 17.31 16.69 11.70
CA GLN A 61 17.29 18.10 12.06
C GLN A 61 16.44 18.33 13.29
N ILE A 62 17.01 18.91 14.31
CA ILE A 62 16.28 19.40 15.48
C ILE A 62 15.92 20.85 15.24
N LEU A 63 14.64 21.15 15.43
CA LEU A 63 14.11 22.50 15.30
C LEU A 63 14.19 23.18 16.66
N PRO A 64 15.10 24.13 16.89
CA PRO A 64 15.07 24.98 18.04
C PRO A 64 13.92 25.97 17.84
N GLY A 65 12.86 26.01 18.57
CA GLY A 65 11.79 27.03 18.58
C GLY A 65 11.73 28.14 17.50
N ALA A 66 12.67 28.19 16.61
CA ALA A 66 12.90 29.10 15.49
C ALA A 66 13.31 28.32 14.23
N ILE A 67 12.94 28.85 13.10
CA ILE A 67 13.06 28.41 11.71
C ILE A 67 14.25 27.45 11.44
N ALA A 68 13.96 26.31 10.81
CA ALA A 68 14.99 25.37 10.35
C ALA A 68 15.95 26.03 9.33
N SER A 69 17.18 25.55 9.31
CA SER A 69 18.24 26.09 8.44
C SER A 69 18.00 25.73 6.96
N ASP A 70 18.62 26.48 6.04
CA ASP A 70 18.61 26.18 4.60
C ASP A 70 19.15 24.78 4.28
N GLU A 71 20.06 24.25 5.13
CA GLU A 71 20.58 22.89 5.01
C GLU A 71 19.49 21.83 5.24
N ALA A 72 18.60 22.05 6.22
CA ALA A 72 17.47 21.14 6.47
C ALA A 72 16.54 21.05 5.27
N TRP A 73 16.26 22.16 4.60
CA TRP A 73 15.41 22.17 3.40
C TRP A 73 16.09 21.53 2.18
N SER A 74 17.41 21.67 2.08
CA SER A 74 18.20 20.97 1.06
C SER A 74 18.20 19.47 1.29
N ALA A 75 18.35 19.03 2.54
CA ALA A 75 18.25 17.60 2.92
C ALA A 75 16.85 17.03 2.69
N LEU A 76 15.79 17.81 2.97
CA LEU A 76 14.41 17.42 2.66
C LEU A 76 14.22 17.19 1.15
N ALA A 77 14.70 18.12 0.32
CA ALA A 77 14.61 18.02 -1.13
C ALA A 77 15.32 16.78 -1.71
N ALA A 78 16.38 16.30 -1.01
CA ALA A 78 17.12 15.11 -1.39
C ALA A 78 16.52 13.80 -0.85
N SER A 79 15.49 13.87 0.01
CA SER A 79 14.90 12.73 0.68
C SER A 79 13.70 12.21 -0.07
N GLN A 80 13.37 10.92 0.11
CA GLN A 80 12.14 10.31 -0.38
C GLN A 80 11.03 10.32 0.66
N VAL A 81 11.38 10.35 1.95
CA VAL A 81 10.42 10.39 3.06
C VAL A 81 10.82 11.44 4.08
N ALA A 82 9.84 12.16 4.61
CA ALA A 82 9.98 13.02 5.77
C ALA A 82 9.26 12.40 6.97
N VAL A 83 9.96 12.25 8.10
CA VAL A 83 9.36 11.88 9.39
C VAL A 83 9.31 13.13 10.24
N LEU A 84 8.12 13.52 10.64
CA LEU A 84 7.89 14.71 11.46
C LEU A 84 7.52 14.30 12.89
N TRP A 85 8.30 14.72 13.83
CA TRP A 85 8.00 14.68 15.26
C TRP A 85 8.07 16.11 15.80
N VAL A 86 7.05 16.89 15.48
CA VAL A 86 7.02 18.34 15.73
C VAL A 86 5.74 18.74 16.44
N ASN A 87 5.85 19.67 17.38
CA ASN A 87 4.72 20.22 18.12
C ASN A 87 5.02 21.68 18.51
N GLY A 88 4.15 22.59 18.10
CA GLY A 88 4.30 24.02 18.40
C GLY A 88 5.48 24.70 17.74
N CYS A 89 6.03 24.12 16.67
CA CYS A 89 7.16 24.68 15.95
C CYS A 89 6.75 25.73 14.93
N ARG A 90 7.68 26.59 14.54
CA ARG A 90 7.52 27.50 13.39
C ARG A 90 8.24 26.94 12.19
N LEU A 91 7.55 26.88 11.05
CA LEU A 91 8.10 26.38 9.81
C LEU A 91 8.76 27.50 8.99
N GLY A 92 8.20 28.69 9.03
CA GLY A 92 8.63 29.82 8.21
C GLY A 92 8.22 29.68 6.73
N GLY A 93 8.30 30.77 5.98
CA GLY A 93 7.86 30.78 4.59
C GLY A 93 8.69 29.87 3.67
N GLN A 94 10.00 29.82 3.87
CA GLN A 94 10.88 28.92 3.09
C GLN A 94 10.58 27.45 3.39
N GLY A 95 10.42 27.10 4.67
CA GLY A 95 10.10 25.75 5.09
C GLY A 95 8.74 25.28 4.58
N ARG A 96 7.73 26.16 4.65
CA ARG A 96 6.42 25.86 4.07
C ARG A 96 6.52 25.58 2.56
N THR A 97 7.26 26.41 1.84
CA THR A 97 7.47 26.23 0.40
C THR A 97 8.23 24.94 0.10
N ALA A 98 9.27 24.61 0.88
CA ALA A 98 10.04 23.40 0.71
C ALA A 98 9.19 22.14 0.98
N LEU A 99 8.41 22.15 2.06
CA LEU A 99 7.55 21.03 2.41
C LEU A 99 6.41 20.85 1.40
N GLN A 100 5.81 21.92 0.90
CA GLN A 100 4.83 21.84 -0.17
C GLN A 100 5.42 21.26 -1.45
N ARG A 101 6.58 21.73 -1.89
CA ARG A 101 7.27 21.16 -3.07
C ARG A 101 7.60 19.68 -2.91
N PHE A 102 8.02 19.28 -1.71
CA PHE A 102 8.30 17.90 -1.39
C PHE A 102 7.04 17.02 -1.55
N LEU A 103 5.90 17.49 -1.02
CA LEU A 103 4.61 16.81 -1.15
C LEU A 103 4.10 16.80 -2.59
N ASP A 104 4.19 17.92 -3.31
CA ASP A 104 3.80 18.03 -4.72
C ASP A 104 4.61 17.05 -5.60
N GLY A 105 5.88 16.87 -5.24
CA GLY A 105 6.78 15.91 -5.88
C GLY A 105 6.44 14.43 -5.60
N GLY A 106 5.57 14.16 -4.61
CA GLY A 106 5.21 12.80 -4.21
C GLY A 106 6.04 12.23 -3.08
N GLY A 107 6.82 13.04 -2.40
CA GLY A 107 7.59 12.63 -1.21
C GLY A 107 6.67 12.06 -0.12
N GLY A 108 7.07 10.94 0.48
CA GLY A 108 6.31 10.29 1.55
C GLY A 108 6.40 11.06 2.86
N MET A 109 5.34 11.03 3.68
CA MET A 109 5.34 11.71 4.97
C MET A 109 4.84 10.79 6.08
N VAL A 110 5.55 10.78 7.21
CA VAL A 110 5.15 10.11 8.45
C VAL A 110 5.15 11.14 9.57
N VAL A 111 4.00 11.39 10.19
CA VAL A 111 3.87 12.30 11.33
C VAL A 111 3.67 11.48 12.59
N ILE A 112 4.45 11.76 13.60
CA ILE A 112 4.49 11.06 14.88
C ILE A 112 4.17 12.05 16.00
N GLY A 113 3.44 11.64 17.02
CA GLY A 113 3.20 12.47 18.21
C GLY A 113 1.97 13.35 18.14
N GLY A 114 0.98 12.94 17.36
CA GLY A 114 -0.35 13.50 17.43
C GLY A 114 -0.75 14.44 16.32
N GLY A 115 0.15 15.19 15.76
CA GLY A 115 -0.19 16.09 14.66
C GLY A 115 -0.99 17.34 15.04
N GLY A 116 -1.63 17.38 16.21
CA GLY A 116 -2.32 18.58 16.68
C GLY A 116 -1.33 19.69 17.10
N GLY A 117 -1.31 20.82 16.36
CA GLY A 117 -0.41 21.93 16.65
C GLY A 117 1.01 21.75 16.11
N CYS A 118 1.22 20.96 15.08
CA CYS A 118 2.56 20.76 14.48
C CYS A 118 3.23 22.10 14.17
N TRP A 119 2.55 22.96 13.43
CA TRP A 119 3.09 24.23 12.96
C TRP A 119 2.24 25.40 13.41
N THR A 120 2.83 26.33 14.17
CA THR A 120 2.11 27.51 14.67
C THR A 120 1.82 28.54 13.59
N ASP A 121 2.53 28.50 12.49
CA ASP A 121 2.40 29.41 11.34
C ASP A 121 1.79 28.74 10.08
N TRP A 122 1.33 27.49 10.22
CA TRP A 122 0.59 26.77 9.18
C TRP A 122 -0.50 25.87 9.78
N PRO A 123 -1.54 26.44 10.41
CA PRO A 123 -2.60 25.65 11.06
C PRO A 123 -3.41 24.80 10.08
N GLU A 124 -3.49 25.19 8.79
CA GLU A 124 -4.19 24.42 7.76
C GLU A 124 -3.47 23.11 7.42
N PHE A 125 -2.21 22.92 7.83
CA PHE A 125 -1.48 21.67 7.64
C PHE A 125 -2.23 20.46 8.16
N GLU A 126 -2.91 20.60 9.28
CA GLU A 126 -3.67 19.53 9.90
C GLU A 126 -4.85 19.09 9.02
N THR A 127 -5.63 20.04 8.53
CA THR A 127 -6.80 19.75 7.69
C THR A 127 -6.40 19.37 6.27
N ASP A 128 -5.46 20.09 5.70
CA ASP A 128 -5.11 19.95 4.28
C ASP A 128 -4.18 18.76 4.04
N VAL A 129 -3.13 18.63 4.85
CA VAL A 129 -2.12 17.60 4.68
C VAL A 129 -2.44 16.35 5.50
N LEU A 130 -2.72 16.50 6.80
CA LEU A 130 -2.99 15.35 7.68
C LEU A 130 -4.41 14.81 7.54
N GLY A 131 -5.35 15.64 7.03
CA GLY A 131 -6.74 15.25 6.88
C GLY A 131 -7.43 15.03 8.23
N ALA A 132 -7.11 15.84 9.22
CA ALA A 132 -7.67 15.75 10.56
C ALA A 132 -7.93 17.14 11.15
N ARG A 133 -9.01 17.25 11.90
CA ARG A 133 -9.26 18.39 12.79
C ARG A 133 -9.18 17.89 14.21
N PHE A 134 -8.18 18.33 14.94
CA PHE A 134 -7.96 17.90 16.31
C PHE A 134 -8.84 18.69 17.30
N GLY A 135 -9.34 17.98 18.31
CA GLY A 135 -10.21 18.51 19.36
C GLY A 135 -9.62 18.35 20.75
N ALA A 136 -10.49 18.12 21.74
CA ALA A 136 -10.09 17.95 23.12
C ALA A 136 -9.21 16.71 23.32
N ARG A 137 -8.30 16.75 24.29
CA ARG A 137 -7.52 15.60 24.72
C ARG A 137 -8.41 14.61 25.46
N PHE A 138 -8.34 13.35 25.11
CA PHE A 138 -8.82 12.28 25.98
C PHE A 138 -7.95 12.20 27.23
N ALA A 139 -8.57 11.93 28.37
CA ALA A 139 -7.92 11.96 29.68
C ALA A 139 -6.65 11.10 29.67
N GLY A 140 -5.50 11.73 29.95
CA GLY A 140 -4.23 11.04 30.15
C GLY A 140 -4.19 10.30 31.49
N GLY A 141 -3.34 9.31 31.58
CA GLY A 141 -3.07 8.57 32.82
C GLY A 141 -3.67 7.17 32.89
N LEU A 142 -4.65 6.84 32.04
CA LEU A 142 -5.11 5.46 31.87
C LEU A 142 -4.33 4.82 30.70
N PRO A 143 -3.86 3.58 30.85
CA PRO A 143 -3.27 2.86 29.73
C PRO A 143 -4.30 2.71 28.61
N MET A 144 -3.96 3.16 27.44
CA MET A 144 -4.76 3.02 26.23
C MET A 144 -4.21 1.84 25.42
N ARG A 145 -5.06 0.86 25.19
CA ARG A 145 -4.70 -0.26 24.30
C ARG A 145 -4.76 0.21 22.86
N VAL A 146 -3.68 0.01 22.16
CA VAL A 146 -3.59 0.29 20.74
C VAL A 146 -3.93 -0.96 19.96
N ILE A 147 -4.87 -0.86 19.03
CA ILE A 147 -5.28 -1.94 18.15
C ILE A 147 -5.17 -1.53 16.68
N ASN A 148 -4.78 -2.48 15.86
CA ASN A 148 -4.87 -2.40 14.41
C ASN A 148 -6.19 -3.07 13.97
N LEU A 149 -7.19 -2.28 13.69
CA LEU A 149 -8.51 -2.80 13.29
C LEU A 149 -8.50 -3.45 11.91
N TYR A 150 -7.66 -2.96 11.03
CA TYR A 150 -7.62 -3.42 9.66
C TYR A 150 -6.23 -3.92 9.31
N PRO A 151 -6.15 -5.05 8.62
CA PRO A 151 -4.88 -5.53 8.08
C PRO A 151 -4.29 -4.47 7.14
N HIS A 152 -3.11 -3.98 7.48
CA HIS A 152 -2.35 -3.04 6.69
C HIS A 152 -0.87 -3.41 6.75
N SER A 153 -0.12 -3.19 5.67
CA SER A 153 1.31 -3.53 5.59
C SER A 153 2.15 -2.86 6.69
N ILE A 154 1.73 -1.67 7.14
CA ILE A 154 2.39 -0.96 8.26
C ILE A 154 2.44 -1.81 9.54
N PHE A 155 1.50 -2.74 9.72
CA PHE A 155 1.47 -3.61 10.92
C PHE A 155 2.11 -4.98 10.71
N ALA A 156 2.84 -5.18 9.62
CA ALA A 156 3.56 -6.43 9.42
C ALA A 156 4.55 -6.69 10.56
N GLY A 157 4.41 -7.82 11.23
CA GLY A 157 5.24 -8.21 12.37
C GLY A 157 4.99 -7.44 13.68
N VAL A 158 3.94 -6.61 13.74
CA VAL A 158 3.59 -5.79 14.91
C VAL A 158 2.52 -6.49 15.74
N ALA A 159 2.75 -6.59 17.05
CA ALA A 159 1.75 -6.97 18.05
C ALA A 159 1.05 -5.73 18.63
N HIS A 160 -0.01 -5.96 19.38
CA HIS A 160 -0.67 -4.89 20.15
C HIS A 160 0.27 -4.36 21.25
N PHE A 161 0.15 -3.09 21.56
CA PHE A 161 0.84 -2.46 22.68
C PHE A 161 -0.10 -1.48 23.40
N ASP A 162 0.26 -1.14 24.63
CA ASP A 162 -0.45 -0.14 25.43
C ASP A 162 0.41 1.12 25.55
N THR A 163 -0.22 2.29 25.58
CA THR A 163 0.47 3.55 25.79
C THR A 163 -0.25 4.41 26.84
N PRO A 164 0.47 5.00 27.79
CA PRO A 164 -0.11 5.96 28.73
C PRO A 164 -0.26 7.37 28.13
N GLN A 165 0.16 7.58 26.90
CA GLN A 165 0.14 8.89 26.27
C GLN A 165 -1.30 9.35 26.02
N PRO A 166 -1.68 10.58 26.44
CA PRO A 166 -2.99 11.14 26.13
C PRO A 166 -3.10 11.36 24.61
N MET A 167 -4.26 11.00 24.07
CA MET A 167 -4.58 11.17 22.64
C MET A 167 -5.53 12.35 22.46
N LEU A 168 -5.52 12.89 21.25
CA LEU A 168 -6.46 13.93 20.86
C LEU A 168 -7.66 13.28 20.15
N GLY A 169 -8.87 13.71 20.53
CA GLY A 169 -10.04 13.49 19.69
C GLY A 169 -9.80 14.15 18.33
N CYS A 170 -10.21 13.52 17.25
CA CYS A 170 -10.09 14.12 15.94
C CYS A 170 -11.25 13.75 15.03
N GLU A 171 -11.66 14.71 14.22
CA GLU A 171 -12.55 14.50 13.08
C GLU A 171 -11.68 14.31 11.85
N LEU A 172 -11.83 13.17 11.20
CA LEU A 172 -11.04 12.83 10.02
C LEU A 172 -11.76 13.25 8.74
N ALA A 173 -10.99 13.73 7.78
CA ALA A 173 -11.48 13.98 6.43
C ALA A 173 -11.98 12.66 5.79
N PRO A 174 -12.97 12.73 4.86
CA PRO A 174 -13.54 11.53 4.24
C PRO A 174 -12.53 10.65 3.50
N ASP A 175 -11.41 11.22 3.07
CA ASP A 175 -10.30 10.55 2.40
C ASP A 175 -9.20 10.07 3.34
N SER A 176 -9.36 10.29 4.65
CA SER A 176 -8.46 9.74 5.68
C SER A 176 -8.95 8.37 6.14
N GLN A 177 -8.05 7.41 6.13
CA GLN A 177 -8.33 6.02 6.42
C GLN A 177 -7.71 5.61 7.74
N VAL A 178 -8.55 5.31 8.74
CA VAL A 178 -8.09 4.81 10.03
C VAL A 178 -7.46 3.44 9.86
N ILE A 179 -6.25 3.30 10.35
CA ILE A 179 -5.52 2.02 10.38
C ILE A 179 -5.27 1.53 11.81
N MET A 180 -5.32 2.44 12.79
CA MET A 180 -5.06 2.15 14.20
C MET A 180 -6.02 2.93 15.08
N GLU A 181 -6.57 2.27 16.08
CA GLU A 181 -7.43 2.88 17.10
C GLU A 181 -6.91 2.61 18.49
N GLY A 182 -7.22 3.51 19.41
CA GLY A 182 -7.03 3.33 20.83
C GLY A 182 -8.37 3.07 21.52
N ILE A 183 -8.36 2.18 22.51
CA ILE A 183 -9.52 1.86 23.34
C ILE A 183 -9.23 2.29 24.77
N VAL A 184 -10.12 3.11 25.32
CA VAL A 184 -10.14 3.49 26.74
C VAL A 184 -11.55 3.22 27.27
N GLY A 185 -11.70 2.18 28.08
CA GLY A 185 -13.02 1.72 28.48
C GLY A 185 -13.85 1.25 27.29
N GLU A 186 -14.98 1.91 27.04
CA GLU A 186 -15.87 1.63 25.90
C GLU A 186 -15.67 2.62 24.74
N GLU A 187 -14.79 3.59 24.88
CA GLU A 187 -14.53 4.59 23.86
C GLU A 187 -13.38 4.19 22.94
N THR A 188 -13.56 4.45 21.65
CA THR A 188 -12.51 4.27 20.64
C THR A 188 -12.15 5.61 19.99
N VAL A 189 -10.86 5.83 19.79
CA VAL A 189 -10.33 7.02 19.13
C VAL A 189 -9.37 6.65 18.02
N PRO A 190 -9.40 7.35 16.88
CA PRO A 190 -8.39 7.17 15.84
C PRO A 190 -7.02 7.54 16.40
N MET A 191 -6.08 6.59 16.36
CA MET A 191 -4.70 6.79 16.80
C MET A 191 -3.71 6.79 15.65
N GLY A 192 -4.12 6.26 14.50
CA GLY A 192 -3.31 6.27 13.29
C GLY A 192 -4.18 6.17 12.05
N TRP A 193 -3.82 6.91 11.03
CA TRP A 193 -4.49 6.89 9.74
C TRP A 193 -3.51 7.14 8.61
N VAL A 194 -3.92 6.75 7.41
CA VAL A 194 -3.20 7.04 6.18
C VAL A 194 -4.10 7.80 5.22
N ARG A 195 -3.50 8.61 4.37
CA ARG A 195 -4.20 9.27 3.26
C ARG A 195 -3.26 9.54 2.08
N ARG A 196 -3.85 9.86 0.94
CA ARG A 196 -3.12 10.47 -0.18
C ARG A 196 -3.35 11.98 -0.15
N HIS A 197 -2.28 12.72 -0.10
CA HIS A 197 -2.30 14.17 -0.30
C HIS A 197 -1.54 14.49 -1.58
N LEU A 198 -2.27 14.92 -2.62
CA LEU A 198 -1.71 15.07 -3.97
C LEU A 198 -1.07 13.74 -4.45
N LYS A 199 0.23 13.76 -4.72
CA LYS A 199 0.99 12.55 -5.09
C LYS A 199 1.58 11.81 -3.88
N SER A 200 1.55 12.42 -2.70
CA SER A 200 2.18 11.91 -1.48
C SER A 200 1.35 10.89 -0.74
N ARG A 201 2.01 9.91 -0.12
CA ARG A 201 1.44 9.05 0.92
C ARG A 201 1.76 9.66 2.27
N VAL A 202 0.72 9.92 3.06
CA VAL A 202 0.83 10.51 4.39
C VAL A 202 0.37 9.49 5.42
N VAL A 203 1.19 9.27 6.44
CA VAL A 203 0.88 8.48 7.63
C VAL A 203 0.85 9.42 8.82
N CYS A 204 -0.21 9.40 9.60
CA CYS A 204 -0.30 10.11 10.86
C CYS A 204 -0.46 9.11 12.00
N LEU A 205 0.43 9.20 13.00
CA LEU A 205 0.45 8.38 14.20
C LEU A 205 0.35 9.30 15.42
N GLN A 206 -0.75 9.24 16.16
CA GLN A 206 -0.91 10.02 17.38
C GLN A 206 0.07 9.61 18.50
N PRO A 207 0.40 8.31 18.73
CA PRO A 207 1.49 7.95 19.61
C PRO A 207 2.82 8.53 19.12
N GLY A 208 3.69 8.94 20.04
CA GLY A 208 4.96 9.53 19.60
C GLY A 208 5.78 10.20 20.69
N GLY A 209 5.34 10.18 21.95
CA GLY A 209 6.17 10.62 23.07
C GLY A 209 7.39 9.71 23.26
N ALA A 210 8.36 10.14 24.05
CA ALA A 210 9.60 9.39 24.30
C ALA A 210 9.35 7.94 24.75
N PHE A 211 8.26 7.69 25.48
CA PHE A 211 7.83 6.34 25.87
C PHE A 211 7.52 5.46 24.63
N CYS A 212 6.69 5.97 23.73
CA CYS A 212 6.34 5.23 22.50
C CYS A 212 7.54 4.99 21.61
N LEU A 213 8.41 6.00 21.43
CA LEU A 213 9.63 5.89 20.64
C LEU A 213 10.64 4.89 21.24
N GLY A 214 10.51 4.56 22.53
CA GLY A 214 11.24 3.48 23.20
C GLY A 214 10.70 2.08 22.95
N ASP A 215 9.42 1.96 22.55
CA ASP A 215 8.74 0.68 22.35
C ASP A 215 9.12 0.03 21.01
N PRO A 216 9.59 -1.24 21.00
CA PRO A 216 9.99 -1.93 19.78
C PRO A 216 8.85 -2.08 18.76
N GLN A 217 7.61 -2.29 19.23
CA GLN A 217 6.43 -2.44 18.36
C GLN A 217 6.15 -1.11 17.65
N PHE A 218 6.19 -0.01 18.39
CA PHE A 218 5.99 1.31 17.80
C PHE A 218 7.12 1.69 16.82
N ARG A 219 8.37 1.35 17.13
CA ARG A 219 9.48 1.54 16.18
C ARG A 219 9.27 0.75 14.89
N SER A 220 8.75 -0.48 15.00
CA SER A 220 8.40 -1.28 13.82
C SER A 220 7.30 -0.61 13.01
N ILE A 221 6.26 -0.05 13.66
CA ILE A 221 5.21 0.73 12.98
C ILE A 221 5.82 1.92 12.23
N VAL A 222 6.71 2.68 12.87
CA VAL A 222 7.37 3.84 12.24
C VAL A 222 8.22 3.41 11.05
N SER A 223 9.03 2.35 11.18
CA SER A 223 9.84 1.82 10.10
C SER A 223 8.99 1.35 8.91
N ASN A 224 7.94 0.57 9.20
CA ASN A 224 7.02 0.10 8.18
C ASN A 224 6.26 1.27 7.51
N SER A 225 5.92 2.32 8.28
CA SER A 225 5.29 3.54 7.76
C SER A 225 6.22 4.28 6.80
N VAL A 226 7.50 4.36 7.11
CA VAL A 226 8.53 4.97 6.24
C VAL A 226 8.62 4.20 4.93
N LEU A 227 8.72 2.88 4.96
CA LEU A 227 8.77 2.05 3.76
C LEU A 227 7.49 2.18 2.93
N TRP A 228 6.33 2.13 3.59
CA TRP A 228 5.05 2.29 2.91
C TRP A 228 4.90 3.68 2.25
N ALA A 229 5.27 4.75 2.96
CA ALA A 229 5.23 6.11 2.43
C ALA A 229 6.18 6.29 1.23
N ALA A 230 7.32 5.59 1.24
CA ALA A 230 8.27 5.52 0.14
C ALA A 230 7.84 4.60 -1.03
N ARG A 231 6.70 3.94 -0.95
CA ARG A 231 6.26 2.90 -1.89
C ARG A 231 7.22 1.70 -1.98
N GLN A 232 7.98 1.45 -0.92
CA GLN A 232 8.89 0.32 -0.81
C GLN A 232 8.19 -0.89 -0.18
N PRO A 233 8.60 -2.12 -0.52
CA PRO A 233 8.09 -3.32 0.12
C PRO A 233 8.35 -3.29 1.64
N VAL A 234 7.32 -3.62 2.42
CA VAL A 234 7.42 -3.77 3.87
C VAL A 234 7.78 -5.21 4.19
N PRO A 235 8.88 -5.48 4.89
CA PRO A 235 9.30 -6.84 5.23
C PRO A 235 8.24 -7.62 5.99
N GLY A 236 7.99 -8.86 5.59
CA GLY A 236 6.98 -9.72 6.22
C GLY A 236 5.53 -9.38 5.89
N ALA A 237 5.26 -8.30 5.18
CA ALA A 237 3.92 -8.02 4.69
C ALA A 237 3.55 -9.01 3.58
N ARG A 238 2.28 -9.44 3.60
CA ARG A 238 1.73 -10.41 2.64
C ARG A 238 0.55 -9.80 1.92
N ALA A 239 0.21 -10.36 0.77
CA ALA A 239 -1.04 -10.02 0.12
C ALA A 239 -2.21 -10.36 1.06
N LEU A 240 -3.20 -9.48 1.07
CA LEU A 240 -4.43 -9.69 1.82
C LEU A 240 -5.54 -10.01 0.85
N VAL A 241 -6.25 -11.11 1.09
CA VAL A 241 -7.41 -11.53 0.32
C VAL A 241 -8.64 -11.48 1.22
N GLN A 242 -9.57 -10.60 0.90
CA GLN A 242 -10.79 -10.39 1.67
C GLN A 242 -12.02 -10.66 0.82
N ARG A 243 -12.87 -11.58 1.28
CA ARG A 243 -14.17 -11.82 0.64
C ARG A 243 -15.17 -10.79 1.15
N THR A 244 -15.65 -9.92 0.28
CA THR A 244 -16.55 -8.81 0.66
C THR A 244 -17.44 -8.37 -0.51
N SER A 245 -18.40 -7.50 -0.20
CA SER A 245 -19.16 -6.79 -1.24
C SER A 245 -18.35 -5.62 -1.76
N MET A 246 -18.07 -5.63 -3.04
CA MET A 246 -17.36 -4.57 -3.74
C MET A 246 -18.31 -3.85 -4.70
N ALA A 247 -18.10 -2.55 -4.91
CA ALA A 247 -18.87 -1.81 -5.91
C ALA A 247 -18.72 -2.43 -7.30
N ASP A 248 -19.78 -2.44 -8.08
CA ASP A 248 -19.80 -2.96 -9.46
C ASP A 248 -19.33 -4.43 -9.61
N ALA A 249 -19.40 -5.24 -8.56
CA ALA A 249 -19.06 -6.65 -8.58
C ALA A 249 -20.19 -7.51 -8.02
N PHE A 250 -20.23 -8.79 -8.38
CA PHE A 250 -21.17 -9.73 -7.78
C PHE A 250 -20.86 -9.93 -6.29
N PRO A 251 -21.87 -10.24 -5.46
CA PRO A 251 -21.68 -10.53 -4.05
C PRO A 251 -20.64 -11.63 -3.81
N GLY A 252 -19.74 -11.40 -2.85
CA GLY A 252 -18.68 -12.35 -2.54
C GLY A 252 -17.44 -12.24 -3.43
N ALA A 253 -17.25 -11.10 -4.08
CA ALA A 253 -16.01 -10.77 -4.75
C ALA A 253 -14.81 -10.83 -3.77
N LEU A 254 -13.63 -11.02 -4.31
CA LEU A 254 -12.37 -10.95 -3.55
C LEU A 254 -11.72 -9.59 -3.77
N ALA A 255 -11.51 -8.85 -2.70
CA ALA A 255 -10.58 -7.75 -2.68
C ALA A 255 -9.19 -8.31 -2.39
N ILE A 256 -8.26 -8.15 -3.32
CA ILE A 256 -6.87 -8.60 -3.19
C ILE A 256 -6.00 -7.35 -3.13
N THR A 257 -5.31 -7.15 -2.00
CA THR A 257 -4.44 -6.00 -1.79
C THR A 257 -3.00 -6.44 -1.62
N PHE A 258 -2.07 -5.76 -2.29
CA PHE A 258 -0.65 -6.04 -2.19
C PHE A 258 0.05 -4.98 -1.34
N PRO A 259 1.00 -5.38 -0.49
CA PRO A 259 1.74 -4.44 0.36
C PRO A 259 2.44 -3.36 -0.47
N GLY A 260 2.07 -2.10 -0.24
CA GLY A 260 2.66 -0.95 -0.95
C GLY A 260 2.36 -0.86 -2.44
N GLY A 261 1.59 -1.78 -2.97
CA GLY A 261 1.32 -1.93 -4.41
C GLY A 261 -0.13 -1.65 -4.79
N PRO A 262 -0.54 -2.04 -5.99
CA PRO A 262 -1.91 -1.97 -6.44
C PRO A 262 -2.79 -2.97 -5.70
N SER A 263 -4.09 -2.78 -5.85
CA SER A 263 -5.09 -3.74 -5.39
C SER A 263 -6.06 -4.05 -6.50
N LEU A 264 -6.79 -5.15 -6.38
CA LEU A 264 -7.75 -5.56 -7.38
C LEU A 264 -9.03 -6.15 -6.77
N CYS A 265 -10.12 -6.03 -7.50
CA CYS A 265 -11.37 -6.73 -7.27
C CYS A 265 -11.48 -7.89 -8.26
N PHE A 266 -11.49 -9.12 -7.72
CA PHE A 266 -11.72 -10.33 -8.50
C PHE A 266 -13.17 -10.79 -8.32
N ASP A 267 -13.88 -10.98 -9.41
CA ASP A 267 -15.27 -11.44 -9.40
C ASP A 267 -15.32 -12.97 -9.40
N THR A 268 -15.78 -13.54 -8.29
CA THR A 268 -15.84 -15.01 -8.12
C THR A 268 -17.02 -15.68 -8.83
N VAL A 269 -17.98 -14.90 -9.34
CA VAL A 269 -19.17 -15.40 -10.05
C VAL A 269 -18.97 -15.35 -11.56
N ARG A 270 -18.56 -14.19 -12.06
CA ARG A 270 -18.29 -13.98 -13.48
C ARG A 270 -16.93 -14.56 -13.91
N GLY A 271 -15.99 -14.65 -12.97
CA GLY A 271 -14.59 -14.93 -13.19
C GLY A 271 -13.78 -13.69 -13.62
N GLY A 272 -12.52 -13.67 -13.25
CA GLY A 272 -11.57 -12.64 -13.67
C GLY A 272 -11.63 -11.33 -12.87
N ILE A 273 -10.69 -10.46 -13.21
CA ILE A 273 -10.53 -9.15 -12.58
C ILE A 273 -11.64 -8.22 -13.06
N ASN A 274 -12.31 -7.57 -12.11
CA ASN A 274 -13.34 -6.58 -12.40
C ASN A 274 -12.74 -5.17 -12.52
N TYR A 275 -11.85 -4.79 -11.59
CA TYR A 275 -11.06 -3.56 -11.67
C TYR A 275 -9.80 -3.65 -10.84
N ILE A 276 -8.82 -2.78 -11.16
CA ILE A 276 -7.55 -2.63 -10.45
C ILE A 276 -7.37 -1.16 -10.12
N TRP A 277 -6.93 -0.86 -8.88
CA TRP A 277 -6.70 0.51 -8.44
C TRP A 277 -5.31 0.68 -7.82
N ASP A 278 -4.80 1.91 -7.85
CA ASP A 278 -3.55 2.29 -7.20
C ASP A 278 -3.80 2.58 -5.72
N GLY A 279 -3.64 1.57 -4.90
CA GLY A 279 -3.78 1.64 -3.45
C GLY A 279 -3.68 0.23 -2.88
N ASP A 280 -3.30 0.13 -1.64
CA ASP A 280 -3.03 -1.14 -0.96
C ASP A 280 -4.00 -1.45 0.17
N PHE A 281 -5.18 -0.81 0.15
CA PHE A 281 -6.15 -0.94 1.23
C PHE A 281 -7.60 -0.92 0.75
N VAL A 282 -8.44 -1.62 1.52
CA VAL A 282 -9.90 -1.66 1.39
C VAL A 282 -10.55 -1.32 2.72
N ASP A 283 -11.33 -0.25 2.75
CA ASP A 283 -12.07 0.17 3.93
C ASP A 283 -13.37 -0.63 4.08
N LEU A 284 -13.42 -1.50 5.08
CA LEU A 284 -14.59 -2.33 5.39
C LEU A 284 -15.55 -1.68 6.40
N ARG A 285 -15.24 -0.50 6.93
CA ARG A 285 -16.10 0.19 7.92
C ARG A 285 -17.54 0.39 7.44
N PRO A 286 -17.82 0.74 6.18
CA PRO A 286 -19.20 0.85 5.71
C PRO A 286 -20.03 -0.43 5.91
N TRP A 287 -19.38 -1.58 5.86
CA TRP A 287 -19.99 -2.89 6.06
C TRP A 287 -20.41 -3.14 7.51
N TRP A 288 -19.66 -2.57 8.48
CA TRP A 288 -19.92 -2.80 9.91
C TRP A 288 -20.76 -1.72 10.58
N THR A 289 -20.72 -0.51 10.09
CA THR A 289 -21.38 0.61 10.75
C THR A 289 -22.84 0.83 10.32
N GLY A 290 -23.27 0.31 9.18
CA GLY A 290 -24.68 0.27 8.72
C GLY A 290 -25.44 1.61 8.72
N ARG A 291 -24.78 2.73 8.99
CA ARG A 291 -25.41 3.99 9.42
C ARG A 291 -25.33 5.15 8.44
N HIS A 292 -24.90 4.99 7.23
CA HIS A 292 -24.75 6.14 6.33
C HIS A 292 -25.79 6.15 5.23
N GLY A 293 -27.01 6.61 5.56
CA GLY A 293 -27.98 7.35 4.74
C GLY A 293 -28.38 6.82 3.36
N ASP A 294 -27.65 5.92 2.75
CA ASP A 294 -27.96 5.30 1.48
C ASP A 294 -27.90 3.77 1.61
N PRO A 295 -29.04 3.10 1.76
CA PRO A 295 -29.10 1.65 1.96
C PRO A 295 -28.43 0.83 0.85
N LEU A 296 -28.31 1.37 -0.34
CA LEU A 296 -27.75 0.65 -1.50
C LEU A 296 -26.23 0.84 -1.63
N ARG A 297 -25.65 1.88 -1.03
CA ARG A 297 -24.20 2.17 -1.09
C ARG A 297 -23.46 1.83 0.20
N SER A 298 -24.17 1.64 1.31
CA SER A 298 -23.57 1.46 2.63
C SER A 298 -22.95 0.08 2.87
N PHE A 299 -23.20 -0.90 2.00
CA PHE A 299 -22.69 -2.27 2.18
C PHE A 299 -21.45 -2.60 1.34
N ALA A 300 -21.07 -1.76 0.40
CA ALA A 300 -19.87 -1.99 -0.39
C ALA A 300 -18.62 -1.45 0.32
N ALA A 301 -17.57 -2.24 0.36
CA ALA A 301 -16.26 -1.81 0.80
C ALA A 301 -15.76 -0.64 -0.07
N ARG A 302 -15.11 0.33 0.55
CA ARG A 302 -14.53 1.48 -0.15
C ARG A 302 -13.10 1.17 -0.56
N ILE A 303 -12.77 1.55 -1.79
CA ILE A 303 -11.40 1.52 -2.28
C ILE A 303 -10.78 2.91 -2.13
N TRP A 304 -9.47 2.96 -1.93
CA TRP A 304 -8.68 4.17 -1.87
C TRP A 304 -7.63 4.16 -2.96
N GLY A 305 -7.69 5.13 -3.86
CA GLY A 305 -6.81 5.25 -5.00
C GLY A 305 -7.57 5.29 -6.32
N ASP A 306 -6.83 5.52 -7.38
CA ASP A 306 -7.39 5.68 -8.72
C ASP A 306 -7.52 4.34 -9.42
N VAL A 307 -8.72 4.05 -9.94
CA VAL A 307 -8.94 2.87 -10.78
C VAL A 307 -8.31 3.12 -12.15
N PHE A 308 -7.33 2.28 -12.51
CA PHE A 308 -6.65 2.36 -13.79
C PHE A 308 -7.05 1.26 -14.78
N TYR A 309 -7.61 0.16 -14.29
CA TYR A 309 -8.25 -0.87 -15.11
C TYR A 309 -9.68 -1.12 -14.63
N ARG A 310 -10.62 -1.24 -15.57
CA ARG A 310 -11.99 -1.64 -15.31
C ARG A 310 -12.51 -2.47 -16.48
N GLU A 311 -13.01 -3.66 -16.18
CA GLU A 311 -13.58 -4.56 -17.18
C GLU A 311 -14.89 -3.99 -17.75
N GLY A 312 -15.74 -3.47 -16.90
CA GLY A 312 -16.99 -2.81 -17.31
C GLY A 312 -18.09 -3.74 -17.86
N SER A 313 -17.78 -4.99 -18.18
CA SER A 313 -18.74 -5.98 -18.65
C SER A 313 -19.25 -6.84 -17.52
N MET A 314 -20.55 -7.12 -17.48
CA MET A 314 -21.19 -8.08 -16.58
C MET A 314 -21.26 -9.49 -17.16
N LEU A 315 -20.78 -9.71 -18.38
CA LEU A 315 -20.73 -11.02 -19.02
C LEU A 315 -19.60 -11.88 -18.45
N PRO A 316 -19.66 -13.22 -18.54
CA PRO A 316 -18.57 -14.08 -18.13
C PRO A 316 -17.24 -13.67 -18.75
N ALA A 317 -16.16 -13.76 -17.97
CA ALA A 317 -14.82 -13.37 -18.44
C ALA A 317 -14.20 -14.46 -19.33
N PHE A 318 -14.58 -15.72 -19.14
CA PHE A 318 -13.96 -16.84 -19.82
C PHE A 318 -14.91 -17.59 -20.73
N HIS A 319 -14.40 -17.99 -21.90
CA HIS A 319 -15.07 -18.76 -22.93
C HIS A 319 -14.17 -19.91 -23.39
N LEU A 320 -14.75 -21.03 -23.82
CA LEU A 320 -13.98 -22.20 -24.26
C LEU A 320 -14.45 -22.61 -25.66
N GLY A 321 -13.54 -22.55 -26.62
CA GLY A 321 -13.80 -22.84 -28.02
C GLY A 321 -13.97 -21.60 -28.88
N SER A 322 -14.87 -20.69 -28.55
CA SER A 322 -15.02 -19.41 -29.25
C SER A 322 -15.27 -18.25 -28.28
N SER A 323 -15.03 -17.02 -28.71
CA SER A 323 -15.29 -15.80 -27.94
C SER A 323 -16.76 -15.55 -27.68
N ASP A 324 -17.67 -16.17 -28.43
CA ASP A 324 -19.11 -15.91 -28.39
C ASP A 324 -19.88 -16.92 -27.55
N ASP A 325 -19.23 -18.01 -27.11
CA ASP A 325 -19.84 -19.08 -26.35
C ASP A 325 -19.36 -19.07 -24.88
N PRO A 326 -20.07 -18.38 -23.97
CA PRO A 326 -19.68 -18.33 -22.57
C PRO A 326 -19.76 -19.70 -21.92
N SER A 327 -18.65 -20.15 -21.39
CA SER A 327 -18.56 -21.43 -20.73
C SER A 327 -18.89 -21.34 -19.24
N VAL A 328 -19.38 -22.45 -18.67
CA VAL A 328 -19.65 -22.52 -17.23
C VAL A 328 -18.37 -22.28 -16.44
N TYR A 329 -18.35 -21.18 -15.71
CA TYR A 329 -17.28 -20.84 -14.78
C TYR A 329 -17.63 -21.34 -13.37
N ARG A 330 -16.65 -21.89 -12.65
CA ARG A 330 -16.81 -22.31 -11.26
C ARG A 330 -15.59 -21.94 -10.45
N PHE A 331 -15.72 -20.98 -9.55
CA PHE A 331 -14.71 -20.66 -8.57
C PHE A 331 -14.60 -21.77 -7.52
N ARG A 332 -13.38 -22.25 -7.23
CA ARG A 332 -13.11 -23.34 -6.28
C ARG A 332 -12.49 -22.84 -5.00
N GLY A 333 -11.80 -21.71 -5.03
CA GLY A 333 -11.16 -21.14 -3.85
C GLY A 333 -9.85 -20.45 -4.18
N TYR A 334 -9.11 -20.12 -3.14
CA TYR A 334 -7.77 -19.56 -3.24
C TYR A 334 -6.92 -20.00 -2.06
N HIS A 335 -5.62 -19.88 -2.20
CA HIS A 335 -4.67 -19.95 -1.08
C HIS A 335 -3.54 -18.93 -1.28
N LEU A 336 -2.82 -18.62 -0.20
CA LEU A 336 -1.59 -17.84 -0.29
C LEU A 336 -0.43 -18.81 -0.45
N ARG A 337 0.38 -18.57 -1.46
CA ARG A 337 1.61 -19.31 -1.71
C ARG A 337 2.66 -19.03 -0.63
N LYS A 338 3.78 -19.74 -0.66
CA LYS A 338 4.88 -19.54 0.30
C LYS A 338 5.50 -18.13 0.20
N ASP A 339 5.46 -17.53 -0.97
CA ASP A 339 5.89 -16.15 -1.23
C ASP A 339 4.90 -15.09 -0.73
N GLY A 340 3.74 -15.51 -0.20
CA GLY A 340 2.72 -14.63 0.34
C GLY A 340 1.75 -14.07 -0.67
N PHE A 341 1.84 -14.46 -1.95
CA PHE A 341 0.93 -14.02 -3.00
C PHE A 341 -0.23 -15.02 -3.23
N PRO A 342 -1.40 -14.54 -3.72
CA PRO A 342 -2.55 -15.39 -3.92
C PRO A 342 -2.44 -16.24 -5.19
N GLU A 343 -2.93 -17.46 -5.07
CA GLU A 343 -3.21 -18.37 -6.15
C GLU A 343 -4.69 -18.71 -6.14
N LEU A 344 -5.39 -18.43 -7.23
CA LEU A 344 -6.82 -18.66 -7.40
C LEU A 344 -7.04 -19.96 -8.17
N LEU A 345 -8.03 -20.75 -7.74
CA LEU A 345 -8.38 -22.05 -8.32
C LEU A 345 -9.81 -21.99 -8.87
N TYR A 346 -10.00 -22.30 -10.13
CA TYR A 346 -11.31 -22.36 -10.77
C TYR A 346 -11.33 -23.25 -12.00
N SER A 347 -12.50 -23.44 -12.59
CA SER A 347 -12.64 -24.18 -13.85
C SER A 347 -13.57 -23.47 -14.84
N VAL A 348 -13.29 -23.64 -16.12
CA VAL A 348 -14.07 -23.11 -17.24
C VAL A 348 -14.45 -24.25 -18.15
N GLY A 349 -15.75 -24.52 -18.28
CA GLY A 349 -16.26 -25.67 -19.07
C GLY A 349 -15.71 -27.02 -18.59
N GLY A 350 -15.38 -27.14 -17.30
CA GLY A 350 -14.75 -28.32 -16.70
C GLY A 350 -13.23 -28.35 -16.74
N ARG A 351 -12.58 -27.48 -17.51
CA ARG A 351 -11.11 -27.35 -17.61
C ARG A 351 -10.58 -26.57 -16.42
N GLY A 352 -9.64 -27.14 -15.65
CA GLY A 352 -9.04 -26.52 -14.50
C GLY A 352 -8.07 -25.39 -14.86
N ILE A 353 -8.10 -24.32 -14.09
CA ILE A 353 -7.22 -23.17 -14.23
C ILE A 353 -6.73 -22.77 -12.84
N THR A 354 -5.42 -22.54 -12.76
CA THR A 354 -4.76 -21.93 -11.60
C THR A 354 -4.22 -20.57 -12.03
N GLU A 355 -4.60 -19.50 -11.31
CA GLU A 355 -4.18 -18.14 -11.59
C GLU A 355 -3.34 -17.61 -10.45
N GLU A 356 -2.07 -17.34 -10.71
CA GLU A 356 -1.15 -16.68 -9.78
C GLU A 356 -1.17 -15.18 -10.03
N ILE A 357 -1.31 -14.39 -8.97
CA ILE A 357 -1.41 -12.93 -9.07
C ILE A 357 -0.27 -12.27 -8.30
N HIS A 358 0.50 -11.44 -8.98
CA HIS A 358 1.66 -10.74 -8.43
C HIS A 358 1.62 -9.24 -8.75
N PRO A 359 2.10 -8.36 -7.84
CA PRO A 359 2.36 -6.98 -8.21
C PRO A 359 3.54 -6.91 -9.18
N VAL A 360 3.55 -5.94 -10.08
CA VAL A 360 4.67 -5.69 -10.99
C VAL A 360 5.71 -4.83 -10.28
N GLY A 361 6.96 -5.29 -10.25
CA GLY A 361 8.02 -4.73 -9.41
C GLY A 361 8.52 -3.32 -9.79
N ASP A 362 8.15 -2.81 -10.97
CA ASP A 362 8.65 -1.55 -11.55
C ASP A 362 7.62 -0.42 -11.59
N GLY A 363 6.50 -0.57 -10.87
CA GLY A 363 5.47 0.46 -10.89
C GLY A 363 4.11 0.01 -10.36
N ILE A 364 3.06 0.72 -10.80
CA ILE A 364 1.68 0.42 -10.45
C ILE A 364 1.15 -0.59 -11.46
N GLY A 365 1.18 -1.88 -11.12
CA GLY A 365 0.67 -2.91 -12.01
C GLY A 365 0.51 -4.27 -11.36
N VAL A 366 -0.22 -5.15 -12.05
CA VAL A 366 -0.49 -6.52 -11.64
C VAL A 366 -0.18 -7.46 -12.81
N ALA A 367 0.50 -8.57 -12.52
CA ALA A 367 0.72 -9.66 -13.45
C ALA A 367 -0.08 -10.88 -12.99
N CYS A 368 -0.86 -11.45 -13.90
CA CYS A 368 -1.63 -12.68 -13.70
C CYS A 368 -1.02 -13.76 -14.58
N THR A 369 -0.57 -14.87 -13.98
CA THR A 369 -0.09 -16.05 -14.70
C THR A 369 -1.12 -17.15 -14.59
N PHE A 370 -1.57 -17.64 -15.74
CA PHE A 370 -2.61 -18.65 -15.85
C PHE A 370 -1.98 -19.99 -16.24
N HIS A 371 -2.08 -20.98 -15.36
CA HIS A 371 -1.76 -22.37 -15.65
C HIS A 371 -3.04 -23.08 -16.03
N VAL A 372 -3.10 -23.60 -17.24
CA VAL A 372 -4.33 -24.15 -17.83
C VAL A 372 -4.15 -25.64 -18.07
N GLU A 373 -5.08 -26.47 -17.54
CA GLU A 373 -5.09 -27.90 -17.86
C GLU A 373 -5.20 -28.14 -19.36
N ALA A 374 -4.54 -29.19 -19.84
CA ALA A 374 -4.55 -29.56 -21.26
C ALA A 374 -5.97 -29.78 -21.81
N GLY A 375 -6.21 -29.38 -23.06
CA GLY A 375 -7.49 -29.59 -23.70
C GLY A 375 -7.58 -29.06 -25.14
N PRO A 376 -8.43 -29.65 -25.98
CA PRO A 376 -8.38 -29.44 -27.44
C PRO A 376 -9.01 -28.10 -27.90
N ARG A 377 -9.71 -27.39 -27.01
CA ARG A 377 -10.40 -26.13 -27.36
C ARG A 377 -9.63 -24.93 -26.85
N PRO A 378 -9.47 -23.86 -27.62
CA PRO A 378 -8.83 -22.64 -27.15
C PRO A 378 -9.60 -22.03 -25.98
N LEU A 379 -8.86 -21.42 -25.03
CA LEU A 379 -9.42 -20.63 -23.97
C LEU A 379 -9.42 -19.15 -24.39
N TRP A 380 -10.53 -18.48 -24.23
CA TRP A 380 -10.69 -17.06 -24.49
C TRP A 380 -10.96 -16.35 -23.15
N MET A 381 -10.23 -15.29 -22.88
CA MET A 381 -10.42 -14.44 -21.70
C MET A 381 -10.74 -13.02 -22.16
N ARG A 382 -11.88 -12.49 -21.73
CA ARG A 382 -12.30 -11.13 -22.05
C ARG A 382 -11.47 -10.12 -21.24
N LEU A 383 -11.08 -9.04 -21.91
CA LEU A 383 -10.39 -7.87 -21.34
C LEU A 383 -10.98 -6.58 -21.87
N SER A 384 -11.01 -5.54 -21.03
CA SER A 384 -11.33 -4.18 -21.46
C SER A 384 -10.08 -3.45 -21.96
N THR A 385 -9.94 -3.33 -23.26
CA THR A 385 -8.82 -2.60 -23.89
C THR A 385 -9.02 -1.08 -23.88
N GLY A 386 -10.24 -0.59 -23.57
CA GLY A 386 -10.56 0.83 -23.43
C GLY A 386 -10.17 1.44 -22.07
N SER A 387 -9.58 0.67 -21.17
CA SER A 387 -9.13 1.13 -19.84
C SER A 387 -7.89 2.03 -19.93
N LYS A 388 -7.57 2.72 -18.83
CA LYS A 388 -6.34 3.52 -18.70
C LYS A 388 -5.08 2.64 -18.53
N ALA A 389 -5.26 1.31 -18.41
CA ALA A 389 -4.16 0.38 -18.26
C ALA A 389 -3.47 0.10 -19.60
N GLU A 390 -2.18 -0.07 -19.56
CA GLU A 390 -1.41 -0.77 -20.60
C GLU A 390 -1.49 -2.27 -20.32
N ILE A 391 -1.92 -3.04 -21.31
CA ILE A 391 -2.09 -4.48 -21.21
C ILE A 391 -1.00 -5.21 -22.01
N GLY A 392 -0.21 -6.02 -21.32
CA GLY A 392 0.77 -6.91 -21.91
C GLY A 392 0.27 -8.36 -21.88
N VAL A 393 0.52 -9.12 -22.93
CA VAL A 393 0.18 -10.54 -23.01
C VAL A 393 1.41 -11.34 -23.43
N SER A 394 1.65 -12.48 -22.78
CA SER A 394 2.71 -13.42 -23.15
C SER A 394 2.19 -14.85 -23.07
N GLY A 395 2.66 -15.73 -23.99
CA GLY A 395 2.19 -17.11 -24.08
C GLY A 395 0.77 -17.29 -24.65
N ALA A 396 0.14 -16.20 -25.09
CA ALA A 396 -1.19 -16.15 -25.71
C ALA A 396 -1.27 -15.00 -26.72
N VAL A 397 -2.35 -14.89 -27.46
CA VAL A 397 -2.58 -13.83 -28.45
C VAL A 397 -3.65 -12.88 -27.97
N LEU A 398 -3.37 -11.58 -28.04
CA LEU A 398 -4.40 -10.55 -27.83
C LEU A 398 -5.14 -10.34 -29.16
N ASP A 399 -6.44 -10.65 -29.17
CA ASP A 399 -7.34 -10.54 -30.33
C ASP A 399 -8.53 -9.65 -29.95
N GLY A 400 -8.48 -8.39 -30.36
CA GLY A 400 -9.46 -7.38 -29.96
C GLY A 400 -9.52 -7.21 -28.44
N ASN A 401 -10.68 -7.51 -27.86
CA ASN A 401 -10.94 -7.45 -26.42
C ASN A 401 -10.79 -8.83 -25.73
N PHE A 402 -10.10 -9.77 -26.37
CA PHE A 402 -9.90 -11.10 -25.83
C PHE A 402 -8.43 -11.51 -25.86
N VAL A 403 -8.00 -12.23 -24.84
CA VAL A 403 -6.79 -13.04 -24.88
C VAL A 403 -7.19 -14.44 -25.30
N ARG A 404 -6.64 -14.92 -26.40
CA ARG A 404 -6.81 -16.28 -26.91
C ARG A 404 -5.58 -17.10 -26.57
N TYR A 405 -5.78 -18.15 -25.81
CA TYR A 405 -4.76 -19.15 -25.48
C TYR A 405 -5.03 -20.45 -26.23
N ASP A 406 -4.10 -20.80 -27.12
CA ASP A 406 -4.05 -22.09 -27.82
C ASP A 406 -2.90 -22.90 -27.23
N GLU A 407 -3.14 -24.14 -26.87
CA GLU A 407 -2.12 -25.04 -26.25
C GLU A 407 -1.03 -25.49 -27.24
N THR A 408 -0.39 -24.57 -27.93
CA THR A 408 0.58 -24.91 -28.99
C THR A 408 2.03 -24.91 -28.52
N GLY A 409 2.33 -24.87 -27.21
CA GLY A 409 3.73 -24.91 -26.77
C GLY A 409 4.01 -24.57 -25.32
N SER A 410 3.09 -24.02 -24.59
CA SER A 410 3.24 -23.67 -23.16
C SER A 410 1.99 -24.06 -22.40
N SER A 411 2.15 -24.61 -21.19
CA SER A 411 1.03 -24.89 -20.28
C SER A 411 0.52 -23.64 -19.56
N ALA A 412 1.09 -22.47 -19.86
CA ALA A 412 0.77 -21.22 -19.18
C ALA A 412 0.82 -20.02 -20.12
N PHE A 413 0.04 -18.98 -19.79
CA PHE A 413 0.15 -17.65 -20.37
C PHE A 413 0.07 -16.59 -19.26
N ALA A 414 0.49 -15.38 -19.55
CA ALA A 414 0.40 -14.29 -18.58
C ALA A 414 -0.22 -13.04 -19.20
N VAL A 415 -0.96 -12.31 -18.35
CA VAL A 415 -1.52 -10.99 -18.65
C VAL A 415 -1.03 -10.00 -17.61
N THR A 416 -0.48 -8.89 -18.06
CA THR A 416 0.02 -7.81 -17.21
C THR A 416 -0.82 -6.57 -17.43
N PHE A 417 -1.25 -5.96 -16.35
CA PHE A 417 -1.98 -4.69 -16.32
C PHE A 417 -1.08 -3.64 -15.68
N ARG A 418 -0.70 -2.61 -16.42
CA ARG A 418 0.10 -1.50 -15.91
C ARG A 418 -0.71 -0.22 -15.91
N GLY A 419 -0.81 0.47 -14.80
CA GLY A 419 -1.30 1.83 -14.77
C GLY A 419 -0.37 2.70 -15.59
N LYS A 420 -0.90 3.54 -16.46
CA LYS A 420 -0.10 4.60 -17.10
C LYS A 420 0.35 5.52 -15.98
N GLY A 421 1.54 5.29 -15.47
CA GLY A 421 2.10 6.05 -14.39
C GLY A 421 2.08 7.53 -14.73
N GLY A 422 1.55 8.36 -13.87
CA GLY A 422 2.14 9.66 -13.73
C GLY A 422 3.62 9.39 -13.53
N SER A 423 4.47 9.91 -14.44
CA SER A 423 5.91 9.74 -14.48
C SER A 423 6.49 9.48 -13.09
N ALA A 424 7.22 8.36 -12.96
CA ALA A 424 8.07 8.13 -11.81
C ALA A 424 8.86 9.41 -11.52
N PRO A 425 9.05 9.75 -10.25
CA PRO A 425 9.79 10.94 -9.89
C PRO A 425 11.22 10.89 -10.39
#